data_4752908ec5264ec3fdac8eb147b43ede
#
_entry.id   4752908ec5264ec3fdac8eb147b43ede
#
_cell.length_a   1.000
_cell.length_b   1.000
_cell.length_c   1.000
_cell.angle_alpha   90.00
_cell.angle_beta   90.00
_cell.angle_gamma   90.00
#
_symmetry.space_group_name_H-M   'P 1'
#
loop_
_entity.id
_entity.type
_entity.pdbx_description
1 polymer ?
#
loop_
_entity_poly.entity_id
_entity_poly.type
_entity_poly.pdbx_seq_one_letter_code
_entity_poly.pdbx_strand_id
1 'polypeptide(L)'
;MRATTKACHPGLALMAAGLLSLAPSAARAEDMAGMPGMSDPHARCHQTMSHLEHATRTTADYALPEVGLVRDDGRAVTLAQALGGDRPVVLDFIFTTCTTICPVMSQTFTRLQAQLGDQADRVRLVSISIDPEQDTPARLAAYARRFHAGREWRLYTGAAQDSIAVQRAFAAYRGDKMDHTPVTFIRTSPGHRWVRIDGFASAEELARELHEQVAVH
;
A
#
# COMPACT_ATOMS: atom_id res chain seq x y z
N MET A 1 -63.82 -20.83 13.89
CA MET A 1 -64.03 -22.28 13.79
C MET A 1 -62.77 -22.96 14.24
N ARG A 2 -62.80 -23.41 15.49
CA ARG A 2 -62.61 -24.75 16.08
C ARG A 2 -61.36 -25.44 15.54
N ALA A 3 -60.25 -25.48 16.30
CA ALA A 3 -59.93 -26.43 17.40
C ALA A 3 -59.72 -27.86 16.88
N THR A 4 -58.51 -28.40 17.08
CA THR A 4 -58.35 -29.62 17.88
C THR A 4 -56.88 -29.91 18.21
N THR A 5 -56.63 -29.89 19.49
CA THR A 5 -55.55 -30.49 20.25
C THR A 5 -55.51 -32.02 20.10
N LYS A 6 -54.31 -32.61 20.04
CA LYS A 6 -54.09 -33.98 20.55
C LYS A 6 -52.76 -34.11 21.24
N ALA A 7 -52.87 -34.24 22.54
CA ALA A 7 -51.82 -34.71 23.46
C ALA A 7 -51.79 -36.23 23.45
N CYS A 8 -50.60 -36.83 23.58
CA CYS A 8 -50.48 -38.20 24.11
C CYS A 8 -49.14 -38.33 24.85
N HIS A 9 -49.25 -38.69 26.11
CA HIS A 9 -48.24 -39.01 27.12
C HIS A 9 -47.94 -40.53 27.07
N PRO A 10 -47.16 -41.11 28.00
CA PRO A 10 -45.71 -41.15 28.10
C PRO A 10 -45.19 -42.61 28.05
N GLY A 11 -43.91 -42.78 27.88
CA GLY A 11 -43.26 -44.09 28.03
C GLY A 11 -41.97 -43.93 28.85
N LEU A 12 -42.12 -44.24 30.11
CA LEU A 12 -41.01 -44.36 31.08
C LEU A 12 -40.30 -45.71 30.85
N ALA A 13 -39.04 -45.72 30.50
CA ALA A 13 -38.20 -46.91 30.59
C ALA A 13 -36.87 -46.52 31.25
N LEU A 14 -36.78 -46.94 32.54
CA LEU A 14 -35.49 -47.03 33.23
C LEU A 14 -34.64 -48.12 32.59
N MET A 15 -33.40 -47.81 32.23
CA MET A 15 -32.31 -48.81 32.13
C MET A 15 -31.02 -48.24 32.74
N ALA A 16 -30.38 -49.11 33.44
CA ALA A 16 -29.34 -48.94 34.44
C ALA A 16 -27.99 -48.43 33.94
N ALA A 17 -27.29 -47.89 34.87
CA ALA A 17 -25.90 -47.48 34.97
C ALA A 17 -24.85 -48.33 34.21
N GLY A 18 -23.96 -47.63 33.51
CA GLY A 18 -22.65 -48.09 33.11
C GLY A 18 -21.71 -46.91 33.17
N LEU A 19 -21.08 -46.69 34.32
CA LEU A 19 -19.98 -45.73 34.48
C LEU A 19 -18.73 -46.27 33.75
N LEU A 20 -18.49 -45.86 32.52
CA LEU A 20 -17.22 -46.05 31.88
C LEU A 20 -16.43 -44.74 32.00
N SER A 21 -15.48 -44.73 32.91
CA SER A 21 -14.49 -43.66 33.09
C SER A 21 -13.58 -43.60 31.87
N LEU A 22 -13.84 -42.69 30.94
CA LEU A 22 -12.86 -42.27 29.93
C LEU A 22 -11.98 -41.18 30.54
N ALA A 23 -10.79 -41.57 30.98
CA ALA A 23 -9.72 -40.63 31.27
C ALA A 23 -9.34 -39.87 29.99
N PRO A 24 -9.21 -38.53 30.01
CA PRO A 24 -8.65 -37.81 28.86
C PRO A 24 -7.16 -38.13 28.78
N SER A 25 -6.77 -38.84 27.72
CA SER A 25 -5.37 -38.95 27.32
C SER A 25 -4.87 -37.59 26.93
N ALA A 26 -4.18 -36.92 27.85
CA ALA A 26 -3.40 -35.73 27.54
C ALA A 26 -2.25 -36.17 26.62
N ALA A 27 -2.45 -36.08 25.32
CA ALA A 27 -1.36 -36.18 24.35
C ALA A 27 -0.41 -34.98 24.62
N ARG A 28 0.76 -35.30 25.17
CA ARG A 28 1.86 -34.35 25.32
C ARG A 28 2.27 -33.85 23.95
N ALA A 29 2.17 -32.52 23.76
CA ALA A 29 2.66 -31.78 22.61
C ALA A 29 4.17 -31.53 22.69
N GLU A 30 4.97 -32.53 23.08
CA GLU A 30 6.41 -32.35 23.36
C GLU A 30 7.33 -33.24 22.50
N ASP A 31 6.89 -33.78 21.36
CA ASP A 31 7.76 -34.68 20.58
C ASP A 31 7.81 -34.37 19.07
N MET A 32 7.79 -33.07 18.70
CA MET A 32 8.04 -32.63 17.31
C MET A 32 9.27 -31.71 17.16
N ALA A 33 10.12 -31.63 18.18
CA ALA A 33 11.36 -30.83 18.14
C ALA A 33 12.58 -31.71 17.83
N GLY A 34 12.64 -32.34 16.66
CA GLY A 34 13.77 -33.20 16.39
C GLY A 34 13.92 -33.78 14.99
N MET A 35 13.33 -33.20 13.96
CA MET A 35 13.65 -33.57 12.59
C MET A 35 14.62 -32.59 11.94
N PRO A 36 15.89 -32.94 11.71
CA PRO A 36 16.81 -32.10 10.97
C PRO A 36 16.40 -32.08 9.50
N GLY A 37 15.93 -30.94 9.00
CA GLY A 37 15.72 -30.72 7.57
C GLY A 37 14.34 -30.20 7.13
N MET A 38 13.36 -30.02 8.00
CA MET A 38 12.14 -29.28 7.65
C MET A 38 12.29 -27.82 8.01
N SER A 39 12.74 -27.01 7.04
CA SER A 39 12.64 -25.55 7.12
C SER A 39 11.16 -25.21 7.29
N ASP A 40 10.80 -24.63 8.41
CA ASP A 40 9.45 -24.19 8.71
C ASP A 40 8.91 -23.32 7.56
N PRO A 41 7.87 -23.76 6.80
CA PRO A 41 7.32 -22.93 5.72
C PRO A 41 6.76 -21.60 6.23
N HIS A 42 6.42 -21.50 7.53
CA HIS A 42 5.96 -20.28 8.16
C HIS A 42 7.10 -19.32 8.51
N ALA A 43 8.34 -19.81 8.72
CA ALA A 43 9.49 -18.94 9.00
C ALA A 43 9.82 -18.01 7.82
N ARG A 44 9.65 -18.45 6.59
CA ARG A 44 9.76 -17.60 5.40
C ARG A 44 8.64 -16.55 5.33
N CYS A 45 7.42 -16.94 5.69
CA CYS A 45 6.28 -16.03 5.72
C CYS A 45 6.47 -14.94 6.78
N HIS A 46 6.96 -15.30 7.97
CA HIS A 46 7.28 -14.34 9.03
C HIS A 46 8.43 -13.41 8.66
N GLN A 47 9.47 -13.91 7.98
CA GLN A 47 10.56 -13.05 7.50
C GLN A 47 10.09 -12.08 6.40
N THR A 48 9.22 -12.52 5.49
CA THR A 48 8.66 -11.65 4.46
C THR A 48 7.71 -10.60 5.08
N MET A 49 6.94 -10.96 6.09
CA MET A 49 6.03 -10.04 6.78
C MET A 49 6.82 -9.02 7.63
N SER A 50 7.91 -9.42 8.30
CA SER A 50 8.73 -8.49 9.09
C SER A 50 9.47 -7.46 8.23
N HIS A 51 9.78 -7.76 6.98
CA HIS A 51 10.33 -6.78 6.03
C HIS A 51 9.28 -5.79 5.51
N LEU A 52 7.98 -6.12 5.60
CA LEU A 52 6.88 -5.22 5.25
C LEU A 52 6.48 -4.29 6.42
N GLU A 53 6.88 -4.64 7.65
CA GLU A 53 6.51 -3.88 8.86
C GLU A 53 7.42 -2.68 9.16
N HIS A 54 8.60 -2.58 8.52
CA HIS A 54 9.54 -1.48 8.77
C HIS A 54 9.94 -0.82 7.44
N ALA A 55 9.42 0.37 7.22
CA ALA A 55 9.85 1.21 6.11
C ALA A 55 11.33 1.61 6.29
N THR A 56 12.16 1.40 5.26
CA THR A 56 13.57 1.79 5.27
C THR A 56 13.74 3.15 4.63
N ARG A 57 14.40 4.07 5.33
CA ARG A 57 14.62 5.44 4.89
C ARG A 57 16.05 5.64 4.40
N THR A 58 16.19 6.18 3.21
CA THR A 58 17.49 6.57 2.61
C THR A 58 17.38 7.94 1.96
N THR A 59 18.52 8.62 1.76
CA THR A 59 18.55 9.92 1.08
C THR A 59 19.43 9.82 -0.17
N ALA A 60 18.90 10.28 -1.32
CA ALA A 60 19.58 10.20 -2.60
C ALA A 60 19.29 11.43 -3.48
N ASP A 61 20.16 11.63 -4.46
CA ASP A 61 19.95 12.56 -5.55
C ASP A 61 19.52 11.78 -6.79
N TYR A 62 18.53 12.28 -7.50
CA TYR A 62 18.01 11.66 -8.73
C TYR A 62 18.13 12.63 -9.88
N ALA A 63 18.83 12.21 -10.94
CA ALA A 63 18.86 12.92 -12.21
C ALA A 63 17.54 12.66 -12.95
N LEU A 64 16.68 13.67 -13.00
CA LEU A 64 15.36 13.57 -13.63
C LEU A 64 15.49 13.59 -15.16
N PRO A 65 14.88 12.63 -15.88
CA PRO A 65 14.89 12.63 -17.35
C PRO A 65 13.98 13.73 -17.90
N GLU A 66 14.32 14.23 -19.09
CA GLU A 66 13.47 15.14 -19.84
C GLU A 66 12.40 14.37 -20.62
N VAL A 67 11.28 14.07 -19.94
CA VAL A 67 10.19 13.28 -20.50
C VAL A 67 8.85 13.99 -20.40
N GLY A 68 7.94 13.64 -21.31
CA GLY A 68 6.56 14.11 -21.33
C GLY A 68 5.66 13.18 -20.51
N LEU A 69 4.72 13.77 -19.78
CA LEU A 69 3.67 13.08 -19.04
C LEU A 69 2.31 13.64 -19.43
N VAL A 70 1.26 12.84 -19.20
CA VAL A 70 -0.13 13.26 -19.36
C VAL A 70 -0.82 13.14 -18.00
N ARG A 71 -1.34 14.25 -17.51
CA ARG A 71 -2.06 14.31 -16.23
C ARG A 71 -3.45 13.66 -16.33
N ASP A 72 -4.01 13.31 -15.21
CA ASP A 72 -5.35 12.71 -15.06
C ASP A 72 -6.50 13.52 -15.69
N ASP A 73 -6.32 14.83 -15.92
CA ASP A 73 -7.24 15.70 -16.66
C ASP A 73 -6.94 15.82 -18.17
N GLY A 74 -6.00 15.02 -18.67
CA GLY A 74 -5.59 15.02 -20.08
C GLY A 74 -4.55 16.07 -20.47
N ARG A 75 -4.08 16.92 -19.54
CA ARG A 75 -3.08 17.94 -19.82
C ARG A 75 -1.70 17.32 -19.99
N ALA A 76 -1.03 17.65 -21.12
CA ALA A 76 0.38 17.31 -21.32
C ALA A 76 1.26 18.24 -20.45
N VAL A 77 2.24 17.65 -19.77
CA VAL A 77 3.22 18.34 -18.92
C VAL A 77 4.57 17.64 -19.03
N THR A 78 5.64 18.32 -18.65
CA THR A 78 6.93 17.64 -18.46
C THR A 78 7.04 17.05 -17.05
N LEU A 79 7.92 16.06 -16.85
CA LEU A 79 8.25 15.57 -15.51
C LEU A 79 8.72 16.71 -14.60
N ALA A 80 9.54 17.63 -15.12
CA ALA A 80 9.99 18.80 -14.39
C ALA A 80 8.83 19.70 -13.93
N GLN A 81 7.77 19.85 -14.74
CA GLN A 81 6.55 20.57 -14.34
C GLN A 81 5.72 19.80 -13.32
N ALA A 82 5.64 18.47 -13.44
CA ALA A 82 4.92 17.62 -12.50
C ALA A 82 5.55 17.66 -11.11
N LEU A 83 6.89 17.64 -11.03
CA LEU A 83 7.67 17.62 -9.79
C LEU A 83 8.23 18.99 -9.39
N GLY A 84 8.09 20.01 -10.24
CA GLY A 84 8.69 21.33 -10.06
C GLY A 84 7.91 22.24 -9.11
N GLY A 85 8.47 23.46 -8.91
CA GLY A 85 7.95 24.48 -7.99
C GLY A 85 8.57 24.40 -6.61
N ASP A 86 8.29 25.40 -5.77
CA ASP A 86 8.92 25.58 -4.46
C ASP A 86 8.23 24.77 -3.35
N ARG A 87 7.21 24.01 -3.71
CA ARG A 87 6.43 23.21 -2.73
C ARG A 87 7.05 21.83 -2.54
N PRO A 88 6.95 21.28 -1.32
CA PRO A 88 7.26 19.88 -1.08
C PRO A 88 6.51 18.94 -2.02
N VAL A 89 7.15 17.87 -2.43
CA VAL A 89 6.60 16.82 -3.28
C VAL A 89 6.67 15.49 -2.56
N VAL A 90 5.55 14.77 -2.55
CA VAL A 90 5.49 13.35 -2.17
C VAL A 90 5.11 12.57 -3.42
N LEU A 91 5.97 11.65 -3.85
CA LEU A 91 5.83 10.89 -5.08
C LEU A 91 5.72 9.41 -4.78
N ASP A 92 4.80 8.73 -5.45
CA ASP A 92 4.74 7.28 -5.55
C ASP A 92 4.56 6.79 -6.99
N PHE A 93 4.74 5.48 -7.18
CA PHE A 93 4.46 4.78 -8.42
C PHE A 93 3.28 3.85 -8.23
N ILE A 94 2.33 3.87 -9.17
CA ILE A 94 1.10 3.08 -9.09
C ILE A 94 0.77 2.43 -10.44
N PHE A 95 -0.18 1.49 -10.43
CA PHE A 95 -0.98 1.15 -11.60
C PHE A 95 -2.42 0.80 -11.17
N THR A 96 -3.40 1.23 -11.97
CA THR A 96 -4.81 1.22 -11.53
C THR A 96 -5.41 -0.18 -11.38
N THR A 97 -4.81 -1.19 -12.03
CA THR A 97 -5.23 -2.59 -11.95
C THR A 97 -4.58 -3.37 -10.79
N CYS A 98 -3.69 -2.73 -10.03
CA CYS A 98 -3.11 -3.32 -8.82
C CYS A 98 -4.18 -3.52 -7.75
N THR A 99 -4.20 -4.71 -7.13
CA THR A 99 -5.17 -5.05 -6.08
C THR A 99 -4.53 -5.19 -4.70
N THR A 100 -3.23 -5.00 -4.57
CA THR A 100 -2.47 -5.24 -3.33
C THR A 100 -1.78 -3.97 -2.83
N ILE A 101 -0.64 -3.59 -3.39
CA ILE A 101 0.23 -2.51 -2.92
C ILE A 101 -0.37 -1.13 -3.17
N CYS A 102 -0.78 -0.83 -4.42
CA CYS A 102 -1.21 0.52 -4.80
C CYS A 102 -2.43 1.02 -4.03
N PRO A 103 -3.48 0.21 -3.73
CA PRO A 103 -4.57 0.66 -2.88
C PRO A 103 -4.14 1.06 -1.47
N VAL A 104 -3.17 0.36 -0.88
CA VAL A 104 -2.64 0.68 0.46
C VAL A 104 -1.90 2.01 0.43
N MET A 105 -1.00 2.21 -0.53
CA MET A 105 -0.27 3.47 -0.70
C MET A 105 -1.20 4.65 -0.99
N SER A 106 -2.19 4.46 -1.87
CA SER A 106 -3.17 5.51 -2.16
C SER A 106 -4.05 5.84 -0.96
N GLN A 107 -4.38 4.85 -0.12
CA GLN A 107 -5.07 5.11 1.15
C GLN A 107 -4.18 5.90 2.12
N THR A 108 -2.88 5.67 2.14
CA THR A 108 -1.92 6.48 2.89
C THR A 108 -1.91 7.93 2.40
N PHE A 109 -1.93 8.18 1.08
CA PHE A 109 -2.03 9.53 0.53
C PHE A 109 -3.36 10.21 0.88
N THR A 110 -4.48 9.47 0.85
CA THR A 110 -5.79 9.99 1.34
C THR A 110 -5.70 10.46 2.79
N ARG A 111 -5.09 9.65 3.66
CA ARG A 111 -4.92 10.00 5.08
C ARG A 111 -3.94 11.16 5.27
N LEU A 112 -2.86 11.20 4.48
CA LEU A 112 -1.89 12.30 4.51
C LEU A 112 -2.55 13.63 4.16
N GLN A 113 -3.40 13.69 3.12
CA GLN A 113 -4.18 14.89 2.80
C GLN A 113 -5.04 15.33 3.97
N ALA A 114 -5.76 14.40 4.61
CA ALA A 114 -6.61 14.70 5.76
C ALA A 114 -5.79 15.21 6.96
N GLN A 115 -4.61 14.64 7.20
CA GLN A 115 -3.73 15.05 8.30
C GLN A 115 -3.09 16.41 8.07
N LEU A 116 -2.72 16.72 6.81
CA LEU A 116 -2.21 18.04 6.44
C LEU A 116 -3.26 19.15 6.57
N GLY A 117 -4.55 18.81 6.47
CA GLY A 117 -5.65 19.77 6.63
C GLY A 117 -5.47 21.00 5.74
N ASP A 118 -5.46 22.18 6.33
CA ASP A 118 -5.27 23.46 5.62
C ASP A 118 -3.89 23.61 4.97
N GLN A 119 -2.92 22.78 5.32
CA GLN A 119 -1.59 22.76 4.71
C GLN A 119 -1.53 21.83 3.49
N ALA A 120 -2.56 21.06 3.20
CA ALA A 120 -2.60 20.14 2.06
C ALA A 120 -2.32 20.87 0.73
N ASP A 121 -2.76 22.11 0.60
CA ASP A 121 -2.51 22.94 -0.57
C ASP A 121 -1.03 23.36 -0.75
N ARG A 122 -0.22 23.18 0.27
CA ARG A 122 1.21 23.52 0.26
C ARG A 122 2.10 22.32 -0.12
N VAL A 123 1.55 21.13 -0.16
CA VAL A 123 2.27 19.89 -0.50
C VAL A 123 1.71 19.33 -1.79
N ARG A 124 2.56 18.97 -2.72
CA ARG A 124 2.17 18.31 -3.96
C ARG A 124 2.26 16.81 -3.81
N LEU A 125 1.16 16.10 -4.02
CA LEU A 125 1.13 14.65 -4.09
C LEU A 125 1.11 14.22 -5.56
N VAL A 126 2.01 13.32 -5.93
CA VAL A 126 2.23 12.89 -7.31
C VAL A 126 2.22 11.38 -7.36
N SER A 127 1.34 10.80 -8.18
CA SER A 127 1.35 9.38 -8.49
C SER A 127 1.64 9.18 -9.97
N ILE A 128 2.70 8.44 -10.31
CA ILE A 128 3.07 8.17 -11.70
C ILE A 128 2.75 6.71 -12.02
N SER A 129 2.00 6.51 -13.10
CA SER A 129 1.67 5.17 -13.56
C SER A 129 2.88 4.43 -14.12
N ILE A 130 3.02 3.17 -13.71
CA ILE A 130 3.99 2.22 -14.27
C ILE A 130 3.38 1.31 -15.36
N ASP A 131 2.08 1.49 -15.66
CA ASP A 131 1.33 0.72 -16.67
C ASP A 131 0.59 1.67 -17.64
N PRO A 132 1.30 2.53 -18.37
CA PRO A 132 0.67 3.57 -19.21
C PRO A 132 -0.17 3.00 -20.35
N GLU A 133 0.04 1.75 -20.74
CA GLU A 133 -0.80 1.07 -21.74
C GLU A 133 -2.23 0.86 -21.26
N GLN A 134 -2.42 0.65 -19.96
CA GLN A 134 -3.73 0.47 -19.33
C GLN A 134 -4.22 1.75 -18.67
N ASP A 135 -3.34 2.54 -18.10
CA ASP A 135 -3.66 3.70 -17.28
C ASP A 135 -3.83 4.96 -18.11
N THR A 136 -4.94 5.04 -18.84
CA THR A 136 -5.32 6.27 -19.54
C THR A 136 -5.63 7.41 -18.55
N PRO A 137 -5.59 8.69 -18.98
CA PRO A 137 -5.99 9.81 -18.13
C PRO A 137 -7.38 9.62 -17.50
N ALA A 138 -8.35 9.07 -18.26
CA ALA A 138 -9.69 8.80 -17.76
C ALA A 138 -9.72 7.74 -16.65
N ARG A 139 -8.88 6.69 -16.76
CA ARG A 139 -8.72 5.67 -15.72
C ARG A 139 -8.05 6.24 -14.48
N LEU A 140 -7.00 7.06 -14.65
CA LEU A 140 -6.34 7.76 -13.55
C LEU A 140 -7.31 8.72 -12.84
N ALA A 141 -8.13 9.47 -13.58
CA ALA A 141 -9.15 10.32 -13.00
C ALA A 141 -10.22 9.53 -12.22
N ALA A 142 -10.61 8.34 -12.69
CA ALA A 142 -11.51 7.45 -11.95
C ALA A 142 -10.86 6.91 -10.67
N TYR A 143 -9.58 6.53 -10.75
CA TYR A 143 -8.79 6.10 -9.60
C TYR A 143 -8.63 7.23 -8.57
N ALA A 144 -8.29 8.44 -9.01
CA ALA A 144 -8.20 9.64 -8.17
C ALA A 144 -9.50 9.89 -7.38
N ARG A 145 -10.65 9.80 -8.05
CA ARG A 145 -11.97 9.94 -7.39
C ARG A 145 -12.20 8.85 -6.35
N ARG A 146 -11.83 7.60 -6.64
CA ARG A 146 -11.99 6.46 -5.71
C ARG A 146 -11.23 6.70 -4.40
N PHE A 147 -10.07 7.33 -4.46
CA PHE A 147 -9.22 7.63 -3.30
C PHE A 147 -9.38 9.08 -2.80
N HIS A 148 -10.42 9.80 -3.24
CA HIS A 148 -10.71 11.17 -2.82
C HIS A 148 -9.51 12.11 -2.99
N ALA A 149 -8.77 11.96 -4.10
CA ALA A 149 -7.65 12.83 -4.40
C ALA A 149 -8.11 14.30 -4.50
N GLY A 150 -7.49 15.14 -3.68
CA GLY A 150 -7.70 16.58 -3.70
C GLY A 150 -6.98 17.24 -4.90
N ARG A 151 -7.11 18.55 -5.01
CA ARG A 151 -6.55 19.31 -6.14
C ARG A 151 -5.03 19.23 -6.25
N GLU A 152 -4.32 18.98 -5.16
CA GLU A 152 -2.85 18.92 -5.11
C GLU A 152 -2.31 17.50 -5.24
N TRP A 153 -3.18 16.50 -5.26
CA TRP A 153 -2.80 15.15 -5.63
C TRP A 153 -3.14 14.89 -7.09
N ARG A 154 -2.11 14.78 -7.93
CA ARG A 154 -2.23 14.57 -9.36
C ARG A 154 -1.63 13.23 -9.77
N LEU A 155 -2.32 12.57 -10.68
CA LEU A 155 -1.91 11.31 -11.23
C LEU A 155 -1.44 11.52 -12.66
N TYR A 156 -0.41 10.79 -13.07
CA TYR A 156 0.24 10.97 -14.36
C TYR A 156 0.43 9.63 -15.07
N THR A 157 0.28 9.66 -16.38
CA THR A 157 0.64 8.59 -17.31
C THR A 157 1.53 9.19 -18.41
N GLY A 158 1.86 8.44 -19.46
CA GLY A 158 2.67 8.92 -20.56
C GLY A 158 2.97 7.83 -21.59
N ALA A 159 4.03 8.00 -22.37
CA ALA A 159 4.53 6.91 -23.19
C ALA A 159 5.20 5.84 -22.32
N ALA A 160 5.16 4.57 -22.74
CA ALA A 160 5.76 3.46 -21.97
C ALA A 160 7.25 3.69 -21.71
N GLN A 161 7.98 4.14 -22.71
CA GLN A 161 9.40 4.49 -22.59
C GLN A 161 9.67 5.60 -21.57
N ASP A 162 8.80 6.61 -21.50
CA ASP A 162 8.93 7.74 -20.57
C ASP A 162 8.66 7.28 -19.14
N SER A 163 7.63 6.46 -18.93
CA SER A 163 7.35 5.83 -17.63
C SER A 163 8.53 5.00 -17.15
N ILE A 164 9.12 4.17 -18.02
CA ILE A 164 10.30 3.36 -17.68
C ILE A 164 11.51 4.27 -17.36
N ALA A 165 11.72 5.35 -18.11
CA ALA A 165 12.80 6.29 -17.86
C ALA A 165 12.68 6.94 -16.47
N VAL A 166 11.47 7.37 -16.09
CA VAL A 166 11.19 7.92 -14.73
C VAL A 166 11.44 6.89 -13.66
N GLN A 167 10.90 5.68 -13.80
CA GLN A 167 11.10 4.60 -12.84
C GLN A 167 12.60 4.27 -12.65
N ARG A 168 13.38 4.23 -13.74
CA ARG A 168 14.85 4.00 -13.68
C ARG A 168 15.57 5.13 -12.98
N ALA A 169 15.20 6.38 -13.27
CA ALA A 169 15.80 7.55 -12.62
C ALA A 169 15.64 7.49 -11.10
N PHE A 170 14.48 7.01 -10.61
CA PHE A 170 14.20 6.84 -9.18
C PHE A 170 14.61 5.46 -8.62
N ALA A 171 15.33 4.64 -9.39
CA ALA A 171 15.68 3.26 -9.02
C ALA A 171 14.46 2.40 -8.57
N ALA A 172 13.29 2.66 -9.17
CA ALA A 172 12.03 1.98 -8.88
C ALA A 172 11.62 0.96 -9.95
N TYR A 173 12.31 0.91 -11.10
CA TYR A 173 12.02 -0.02 -12.19
C TYR A 173 12.37 -1.46 -11.79
N ARG A 174 11.42 -2.41 -11.99
CA ARG A 174 11.56 -3.83 -11.64
C ARG A 174 11.40 -4.80 -12.82
N GLY A 175 11.23 -4.26 -14.04
CA GLY A 175 10.96 -5.08 -15.23
C GLY A 175 9.47 -5.36 -15.37
N ASP A 176 8.94 -6.29 -14.61
CA ASP A 176 7.50 -6.57 -14.57
C ASP A 176 6.80 -5.67 -13.53
N LYS A 177 5.63 -5.11 -13.90
CA LYS A 177 4.81 -4.33 -12.97
C LYS A 177 4.32 -5.13 -11.76
N MET A 178 4.22 -6.46 -11.89
CA MET A 178 3.83 -7.34 -10.79
C MET A 178 4.92 -7.48 -9.72
N ASP A 179 6.18 -7.17 -10.06
CA ASP A 179 7.30 -7.12 -9.12
C ASP A 179 7.46 -5.74 -8.45
N HIS A 180 6.50 -4.82 -8.70
CA HIS A 180 6.50 -3.51 -8.10
C HIS A 180 6.44 -3.60 -6.57
N THR A 181 7.34 -2.87 -5.91
CA THR A 181 7.42 -2.80 -4.44
C THR A 181 6.93 -1.44 -3.94
N PRO A 182 6.36 -1.38 -2.72
CA PRO A 182 5.96 -0.09 -2.15
C PRO A 182 7.18 0.80 -1.95
N VAL A 183 7.12 2.02 -2.49
CA VAL A 183 8.16 3.03 -2.34
C VAL A 183 7.55 4.43 -2.45
N THR A 184 7.95 5.30 -1.54
CA THR A 184 7.55 6.71 -1.52
C THR A 184 8.78 7.60 -1.54
N PHE A 185 8.72 8.70 -2.26
CA PHE A 185 9.79 9.68 -2.35
C PHE A 185 9.30 11.03 -1.86
N ILE A 186 10.11 11.71 -1.06
CA ILE A 186 9.79 13.04 -0.52
C ILE A 186 10.94 13.99 -0.85
N ARG A 187 10.60 15.18 -1.32
CA ARG A 187 11.54 16.30 -1.49
C ARG A 187 10.86 17.61 -1.08
N THR A 188 11.46 18.38 -0.22
CA THR A 188 10.86 19.61 0.33
C THR A 188 10.96 20.81 -0.60
N SER A 189 12.02 20.90 -1.40
CA SER A 189 12.16 21.96 -2.40
C SER A 189 13.15 21.58 -3.51
N PRO A 190 13.18 22.28 -4.65
CA PRO A 190 14.21 22.10 -5.67
C PRO A 190 15.62 22.27 -5.08
N GLY A 191 16.53 21.40 -5.51
CA GLY A 191 17.91 21.39 -5.01
C GLY A 191 18.14 20.62 -3.73
N HIS A 192 17.08 20.22 -3.02
CA HIS A 192 17.21 19.31 -1.88
C HIS A 192 17.24 17.85 -2.35
N ARG A 193 17.91 17.01 -1.57
CA ARG A 193 17.95 15.58 -1.79
C ARG A 193 16.59 14.98 -1.55
N TRP A 194 16.31 13.90 -2.25
CA TRP A 194 15.12 13.11 -2.03
C TRP A 194 15.31 12.16 -0.85
N VAL A 195 14.32 12.07 0.01
CA VAL A 195 14.16 10.96 0.92
C VAL A 195 13.37 9.88 0.21
N ARG A 196 13.94 8.69 0.16
CA ARG A 196 13.31 7.47 -0.32
C ARG A 196 12.90 6.62 0.86
N ILE A 197 11.66 6.16 0.86
CA ILE A 197 11.09 5.30 1.88
C ILE A 197 10.65 4.02 1.19
N ASP A 198 11.40 2.94 1.38
CA ASP A 198 11.08 1.61 0.87
C ASP A 198 10.21 0.88 1.89
N GLY A 199 9.10 0.31 1.45
CA GLY A 199 8.08 -0.29 2.29
C GLY A 199 6.84 0.59 2.46
N PHE A 200 5.92 0.13 3.29
CA PHE A 200 4.70 0.87 3.61
C PHE A 200 4.97 1.89 4.71
N ALA A 201 4.93 3.17 4.37
CA ALA A 201 4.95 4.26 5.36
C ALA A 201 3.50 4.62 5.75
N SER A 202 3.28 4.98 7.01
CA SER A 202 2.03 5.56 7.46
C SER A 202 1.90 7.03 7.07
N ALA A 203 0.70 7.58 7.10
CA ALA A 203 0.48 9.01 6.84
C ALA A 203 1.20 9.89 7.87
N GLU A 204 1.26 9.44 9.12
CA GLU A 204 1.96 10.09 10.23
C GLU A 204 3.47 10.15 9.99
N GLU A 205 4.06 9.07 9.47
CA GLU A 205 5.48 9.02 9.11
C GLU A 205 5.79 9.97 7.95
N LEU A 206 4.95 9.99 6.90
CA LEU A 206 5.13 10.91 5.78
C LEU A 206 4.96 12.39 6.20
N ALA A 207 3.98 12.69 7.06
CA ALA A 207 3.78 14.04 7.59
C ALA A 207 4.96 14.48 8.46
N ARG A 208 5.46 13.60 9.33
CA ARG A 208 6.65 13.88 10.15
C ARG A 208 7.87 14.15 9.27
N GLU A 209 8.12 13.34 8.25
CA GLU A 209 9.21 13.53 7.30
C GLU A 209 9.14 14.88 6.60
N LEU A 210 7.94 15.28 6.16
CA LEU A 210 7.72 16.60 5.57
C LEU A 210 8.06 17.74 6.53
N HIS A 211 7.66 17.63 7.81
CA HIS A 211 7.94 18.64 8.83
C HIS A 211 9.43 18.70 9.21
N GLU A 212 10.07 17.57 9.39
CA GLU A 212 11.50 17.49 9.76
C GLU A 212 12.37 18.14 8.68
N GLN A 213 12.09 17.89 7.40
CA GLN A 213 12.87 18.49 6.31
C GLN A 213 12.59 19.99 6.13
N VAL A 214 11.41 20.49 6.49
CA VAL A 214 11.12 21.94 6.47
C VAL A 214 11.78 22.66 7.65
N ALA A 215 11.90 22.00 8.81
CA ALA A 215 12.47 22.62 10.04
C ALA A 215 14.01 22.74 10.01
N VAL A 216 14.69 22.03 9.11
CA VAL A 216 16.17 22.02 9.00
C VAL A 216 16.69 23.19 8.14
N HIS A 217 15.81 24.03 7.60
CA HIS A 217 16.14 25.16 6.71
C HIS A 217 15.41 26.44 7.13
#